data_0ec5aa2085f5aa73cdaee903d6729e5d
#
_entry.id   0ec5aa2085f5aa73cdaee903d6729e5d
#
_cell.length_a   1.000
_cell.length_b   1.000
_cell.length_c   1.000
_cell.angle_alpha   90.00
_cell.angle_beta   90.00
_cell.angle_gamma   90.00
#
_symmetry.space_group_name_H-M   'P 1'
#
loop_
_entity.id
_entity.type
_entity.pdbx_description
1 polymer ?
#
loop_
_entity_poly.entity_id
_entity_poly.type
_entity_poly.pdbx_seq_one_letter_code
_entity_poly.pdbx_strand_id
1 'polypeptide(L)'
;MTPTDIPVFGRETPQSFQYEKKPEMREQGSYIFALDIGTRTVVGILGEYIDEKFYVRDCVVVPHTKRAMVDGQIEDIKQVAKIVSVAKSQLEDRNSIKLKNVSIAAAGRALRTVQTDMDFDVSDKDVLTNEHIRSMEIETIQKAQQQLDEQCPNKNTTFYCVGHSIIKY
;
A
#
# COMPACT_ATOMS: atom_id res chain seq x y z
N MET A 1 -35.47 9.34 -39.13
CA MET A 1 -34.48 8.59 -38.31
C MET A 1 -34.27 9.35 -37.03
N THR A 2 -34.90 8.93 -35.96
CA THR A 2 -34.85 9.51 -34.63
C THR A 2 -33.59 9.04 -33.89
N PRO A 3 -32.93 9.87 -33.09
CA PRO A 3 -31.72 9.45 -32.35
C PRO A 3 -32.10 8.49 -31.23
N THR A 4 -31.44 7.39 -31.24
CA THR A 4 -31.61 6.22 -30.40
C THR A 4 -31.26 6.51 -28.92
N ASP A 5 -32.14 6.03 -28.07
CA ASP A 5 -32.06 6.04 -26.61
C ASP A 5 -30.71 5.49 -26.08
N ILE A 6 -29.98 6.34 -25.39
CA ILE A 6 -28.91 5.93 -24.51
C ILE A 6 -29.56 5.51 -23.20
N PRO A 7 -29.33 4.26 -22.70
CA PRO A 7 -29.87 3.88 -21.41
C PRO A 7 -29.27 4.72 -20.32
N VAL A 8 -30.08 5.53 -19.67
CA VAL A 8 -29.74 6.21 -18.43
C VAL A 8 -29.64 5.16 -17.37
N PHE A 9 -28.41 4.77 -17.01
CA PHE A 9 -28.17 4.00 -15.79
C PHE A 9 -28.75 4.79 -14.63
N GLY A 10 -29.80 4.24 -14.02
CA GLY A 10 -30.45 4.82 -12.87
C GLY A 10 -29.40 5.12 -11.79
N ARG A 11 -29.43 6.36 -11.31
CA ARG A 11 -28.77 6.74 -10.07
C ARG A 11 -29.53 6.05 -8.94
N GLU A 12 -29.19 4.81 -8.64
CA GLU A 12 -29.47 4.28 -7.33
C GLU A 12 -28.65 5.10 -6.36
N THR A 13 -29.32 5.90 -5.56
CA THR A 13 -28.76 6.52 -4.36
C THR A 13 -28.11 5.39 -3.57
N PRO A 14 -26.82 5.50 -3.18
CA PRO A 14 -26.20 4.50 -2.35
C PRO A 14 -27.10 4.28 -1.14
N GLN A 15 -27.54 3.03 -0.93
CA GLN A 15 -28.24 2.64 0.29
C GLN A 15 -27.46 3.25 1.45
N SER A 16 -28.14 4.03 2.25
CA SER A 16 -27.56 4.64 3.45
C SER A 16 -26.91 3.51 4.25
N PHE A 17 -25.57 3.51 4.25
CA PHE A 17 -24.83 2.67 5.18
C PHE A 17 -25.32 3.06 6.56
N GLN A 18 -26.08 2.20 7.18
CA GLN A 18 -26.45 2.35 8.59
C GLN A 18 -25.15 2.19 9.37
N TYR A 19 -24.59 3.32 9.79
CA TYR A 19 -23.48 3.31 10.74
C TYR A 19 -24.01 2.72 12.03
N GLU A 20 -23.70 1.46 12.31
CA GLU A 20 -23.82 0.94 13.69
C GLU A 20 -23.05 1.89 14.60
N LYS A 21 -23.67 2.21 15.75
CA LYS A 21 -23.13 3.16 16.74
C LYS A 21 -21.65 2.85 16.97
N LYS A 22 -20.75 3.81 16.63
CA LYS A 22 -19.30 3.65 16.80
C LYS A 22 -19.01 3.18 18.22
N PRO A 23 -18.35 2.04 18.45
CA PRO A 23 -17.88 1.67 19.78
C PRO A 23 -16.95 2.78 20.30
N GLU A 24 -16.92 3.00 21.62
CA GLU A 24 -16.05 4.01 22.24
C GLU A 24 -14.58 3.83 21.81
N MET A 25 -13.87 4.95 21.61
CA MET A 25 -12.47 4.94 21.15
C MET A 25 -11.61 4.15 22.14
N ARG A 26 -10.98 3.09 21.66
CA ARG A 26 -9.95 2.35 22.38
C ARG A 26 -8.60 3.07 22.28
N GLU A 27 -7.70 2.78 23.20
CA GLU A 27 -6.37 3.37 23.27
C GLU A 27 -5.60 3.32 21.92
N GLN A 28 -4.72 4.27 21.71
CA GLN A 28 -3.99 4.63 20.47
C GLN A 28 -3.24 3.51 19.70
N GLY A 29 -3.37 2.24 20.10
CA GLY A 29 -2.56 1.13 19.60
C GLY A 29 -3.17 0.24 18.50
N SER A 30 -4.47 0.34 18.22
CA SER A 30 -5.17 -0.65 17.37
C SER A 30 -5.62 -0.15 15.99
N TYR A 31 -5.29 1.08 15.61
CA TYR A 31 -5.72 1.62 14.31
C TYR A 31 -4.86 1.11 13.16
N ILE A 32 -5.54 0.75 12.09
CA ILE A 32 -4.94 0.44 10.80
C ILE A 32 -5.17 1.66 9.89
N PHE A 33 -4.07 2.20 9.37
CA PHE A 33 -4.10 3.21 8.33
C PHE A 33 -3.75 2.55 7.00
N ALA A 34 -4.64 2.66 6.03
CA ALA A 34 -4.44 2.15 4.69
C ALA A 34 -4.51 3.27 3.66
N LEU A 35 -3.69 3.17 2.63
CA LEU A 35 -3.67 4.07 1.46
C LEU A 35 -3.89 3.27 0.19
N ASP A 36 -4.83 3.74 -0.63
CA ASP A 36 -4.95 3.35 -2.04
C ASP A 36 -4.47 4.52 -2.91
N ILE A 37 -3.36 4.30 -3.63
CA ILE A 37 -2.76 5.29 -4.52
C ILE A 37 -3.23 5.01 -5.94
N GLY A 38 -4.35 5.61 -6.31
CA GLY A 38 -4.97 5.47 -7.63
C GLY A 38 -4.50 6.53 -8.62
N THR A 39 -4.88 6.37 -9.88
CA THR A 39 -4.50 7.29 -10.97
C THR A 39 -5.07 8.70 -10.80
N ARG A 40 -6.24 8.84 -10.20
CA ARG A 40 -6.94 10.12 -10.04
C ARG A 40 -6.93 10.66 -8.64
N THR A 41 -6.90 9.77 -7.66
CA THR A 41 -7.07 10.10 -6.23
C THR A 41 -6.16 9.23 -5.39
N VAL A 42 -5.81 9.74 -4.22
CA VAL A 42 -5.31 8.95 -3.10
C VAL A 42 -6.44 8.82 -2.10
N VAL A 43 -6.77 7.59 -1.73
CA VAL A 43 -7.76 7.29 -0.70
C VAL A 43 -7.03 6.85 0.57
N GLY A 44 -7.28 7.53 1.67
CA GLY A 44 -6.81 7.15 2.99
C GLY A 44 -7.95 6.61 3.83
N ILE A 45 -7.77 5.47 4.45
CA ILE A 45 -8.76 4.83 5.31
C ILE A 45 -8.13 4.60 6.68
N LEU A 46 -8.86 5.01 7.71
CA LEU A 46 -8.56 4.69 9.10
C LEU A 46 -9.60 3.71 9.61
N GLY A 47 -9.16 2.59 10.16
CA GLY A 47 -10.06 1.57 10.70
C GLY A 47 -9.41 0.75 11.81
N GLU A 48 -10.16 -0.15 12.38
CA GLU A 48 -9.70 -1.07 13.42
C GLU A 48 -10.47 -2.39 13.37
N TYR A 49 -9.86 -3.43 13.89
CA TYR A 49 -10.54 -4.70 14.13
C TYR A 49 -11.13 -4.74 15.54
N ILE A 50 -12.42 -5.08 15.61
CA ILE A 50 -13.13 -5.33 16.85
C ILE A 50 -13.92 -6.63 16.66
N ASP A 51 -13.68 -7.63 17.51
CA ASP A 51 -14.37 -8.92 17.47
C ASP A 51 -14.40 -9.53 16.06
N GLU A 52 -13.20 -9.63 15.42
CA GLU A 52 -12.98 -10.17 14.08
C GLU A 52 -13.63 -9.38 12.93
N LYS A 53 -14.27 -8.24 13.21
CA LYS A 53 -14.83 -7.34 12.19
C LYS A 53 -13.97 -6.09 12.02
N PHE A 54 -13.81 -5.67 10.80
CA PHE A 54 -13.12 -4.42 10.46
C PHE A 54 -14.11 -3.26 10.43
N TYR A 55 -13.88 -2.26 11.26
CA TYR A 55 -14.69 -1.03 11.30
C TYR A 55 -13.91 0.13 10.72
N VAL A 56 -14.48 0.75 9.69
CA VAL A 56 -13.93 2.00 9.12
C VAL A 56 -14.32 3.16 10.04
N ARG A 57 -13.32 3.86 10.55
CA ARG A 57 -13.50 5.03 11.43
C ARG A 57 -13.60 6.33 10.68
N ASP A 58 -12.71 6.52 9.71
CA ASP A 58 -12.65 7.71 8.88
C ASP A 58 -12.09 7.37 7.51
N CYS A 59 -12.42 8.17 6.52
CA CYS A 59 -11.94 8.03 5.16
C CYS A 59 -11.73 9.41 4.54
N VAL A 60 -10.63 9.57 3.82
CA VAL A 60 -10.35 10.77 3.03
C VAL A 60 -10.06 10.40 1.59
N VAL A 61 -10.52 11.23 0.67
CA VAL A 61 -10.24 11.10 -0.76
C VAL A 61 -9.61 12.41 -1.23
N VAL A 62 -8.35 12.35 -1.65
CA VAL A 62 -7.61 13.53 -2.10
C VAL A 62 -7.30 13.38 -3.58
N PRO A 63 -7.83 14.24 -4.46
CA PRO A 63 -7.55 14.19 -5.88
C PRO A 63 -6.12 14.67 -6.18
N HIS A 64 -5.51 14.10 -7.22
CA HIS A 64 -4.27 14.64 -7.76
C HIS A 64 -4.53 15.99 -8.42
N THR A 65 -3.75 17.00 -8.02
CA THR A 65 -3.87 18.36 -8.59
C THR A 65 -3.24 18.48 -9.97
N LYS A 66 -2.34 17.56 -10.30
CA LYS A 66 -1.65 17.44 -11.58
C LYS A 66 -1.62 15.97 -12.00
N ARG A 67 -1.26 15.71 -13.25
CA ARG A 67 -1.08 14.35 -13.77
C ARG A 67 0.21 13.73 -13.18
N ALA A 68 0.13 13.32 -11.92
CA ALA A 68 1.23 12.67 -11.20
C ALA A 68 1.28 11.15 -11.39
N MET A 69 0.19 10.60 -11.94
CA MET A 69 0.03 9.18 -12.25
C MET A 69 -0.39 9.02 -13.71
N VAL A 70 0.18 8.04 -14.41
CA VAL A 70 -0.18 7.68 -15.78
C VAL A 70 -0.35 6.18 -15.85
N ASP A 71 -1.54 5.72 -16.26
CA ASP A 71 -1.87 4.30 -16.41
C ASP A 71 -1.54 3.43 -15.18
N GLY A 72 -1.74 3.98 -13.98
CA GLY A 72 -1.42 3.32 -12.72
C GLY A 72 0.05 3.38 -12.33
N GLN A 73 0.90 4.11 -13.05
CA GLN A 73 2.30 4.32 -12.71
C GLN A 73 2.54 5.71 -12.14
N ILE A 74 3.45 5.80 -11.17
CA ILE A 74 3.85 7.07 -10.58
C ILE A 74 4.87 7.74 -11.53
N GLU A 75 4.48 8.88 -12.11
CA GLU A 75 5.33 9.71 -12.95
C GLU A 75 6.03 10.82 -12.13
N ASP A 76 5.33 11.37 -11.15
CA ASP A 76 5.87 12.40 -10.27
C ASP A 76 5.74 11.99 -8.79
N ILE A 77 6.80 11.36 -8.29
CA ILE A 77 6.87 10.89 -6.89
C ILE A 77 6.65 12.03 -5.90
N LYS A 78 7.19 13.23 -6.19
CA LYS A 78 7.06 14.38 -5.28
C LYS A 78 5.62 14.87 -5.16
N GLN A 79 4.88 14.86 -6.26
CA GLN A 79 3.47 15.22 -6.24
C GLN A 79 2.63 14.17 -5.52
N VAL A 80 2.86 12.89 -5.79
CA VAL A 80 2.16 11.81 -5.08
C VAL A 80 2.45 11.88 -3.58
N ALA A 81 3.71 12.08 -3.18
CA ALA A 81 4.08 12.21 -1.77
C ALA A 81 3.38 13.38 -1.07
N LYS A 82 3.19 14.53 -1.76
CA LYS A 82 2.42 15.66 -1.23
C LYS A 82 0.97 15.28 -0.99
N ILE A 83 0.33 14.60 -1.95
CA ILE A 83 -1.08 14.19 -1.82
C ILE A 83 -1.25 13.16 -0.70
N VAL A 84 -0.33 12.20 -0.59
CA VAL A 84 -0.28 11.24 0.52
C VAL A 84 -0.15 11.96 1.87
N SER A 85 0.74 12.95 1.96
CA SER A 85 0.91 13.76 3.17
C SER A 85 -0.36 14.52 3.54
N VAL A 86 -1.08 15.06 2.57
CA VAL A 86 -2.37 15.73 2.80
C VAL A 86 -3.41 14.74 3.32
N ALA A 87 -3.54 13.58 2.70
CA ALA A 87 -4.47 12.52 3.15
C ALA A 87 -4.17 12.09 4.58
N LYS A 88 -2.88 11.85 4.89
CA LYS A 88 -2.43 11.50 6.24
C LYS A 88 -2.76 12.58 7.26
N SER A 89 -2.40 13.84 6.98
CA SER A 89 -2.65 14.96 7.90
C SER A 89 -4.14 15.15 8.18
N GLN A 90 -4.98 15.06 7.16
CA GLN A 90 -6.44 15.16 7.34
C GLN A 90 -6.99 14.07 8.28
N LEU A 91 -6.53 12.83 8.16
CA LEU A 91 -6.93 11.76 9.06
C LEU A 91 -6.40 11.97 10.48
N GLU A 92 -5.14 12.39 10.63
CA GLU A 92 -4.52 12.68 11.92
C GLU A 92 -5.26 13.80 12.65
N ASP A 93 -5.55 14.91 11.94
CA ASP A 93 -6.20 16.08 12.53
C ASP A 93 -7.65 15.80 12.93
N ARG A 94 -8.41 15.10 12.07
CA ARG A 94 -9.82 14.76 12.37
C ARG A 94 -9.97 13.79 13.54
N ASN A 95 -9.00 12.89 13.72
CA ASN A 95 -9.07 11.83 14.73
C ASN A 95 -8.18 12.09 15.94
N SER A 96 -7.42 13.20 15.97
CA SER A 96 -6.49 13.58 17.04
C SER A 96 -5.46 12.48 17.36
N ILE A 97 -4.95 11.80 16.34
CA ILE A 97 -3.99 10.70 16.43
C ILE A 97 -2.76 10.96 15.57
N LYS A 98 -1.70 10.18 15.79
CA LYS A 98 -0.51 10.14 14.92
C LYS A 98 -0.38 8.78 14.26
N LEU A 99 -0.31 8.79 12.93
CA LEU A 99 -0.22 7.59 12.10
C LEU A 99 1.26 7.30 11.79
N LYS A 100 1.78 6.20 12.33
CA LYS A 100 3.20 5.82 12.18
C LYS A 100 3.39 4.75 11.11
N ASN A 101 2.45 3.82 11.01
CA ASN A 101 2.49 2.70 10.08
C ASN A 101 1.38 2.86 9.04
N VAL A 102 1.61 2.34 7.84
CA VAL A 102 0.64 2.39 6.75
C VAL A 102 0.66 1.08 5.97
N SER A 103 -0.53 0.61 5.60
CA SER A 103 -0.72 -0.44 4.60
C SER A 103 -1.02 0.21 3.27
N ILE A 104 -0.26 -0.10 2.23
CA ILE A 104 -0.40 0.55 0.92
C ILE A 104 -0.92 -0.46 -0.10
N ALA A 105 -1.98 -0.09 -0.80
CA ALA A 105 -2.37 -0.69 -2.06
C ALA A 105 -1.89 0.24 -3.19
N ALA A 106 -0.97 -0.23 -4.00
CA ALA A 106 -0.51 0.48 -5.18
C ALA A 106 -0.83 -0.36 -6.41
N ALA A 107 -1.66 0.18 -7.29
CA ALA A 107 -1.83 -0.39 -8.62
C ALA A 107 -0.61 -0.01 -9.45
N GLY A 108 0.07 -0.99 -10.03
CA GLY A 108 1.20 -0.70 -10.89
C GLY A 108 1.37 -1.82 -11.92
N ARG A 109 1.26 -1.49 -13.21
CA ARG A 109 1.59 -2.42 -14.30
C ARG A 109 3.08 -2.82 -14.27
N ALA A 110 3.90 -2.04 -13.60
CA ALA A 110 5.33 -2.24 -13.45
C ALA A 110 5.72 -3.05 -12.20
N LEU A 111 4.77 -3.44 -11.35
CA LEU A 111 5.08 -4.31 -10.21
C LEU A 111 5.59 -5.66 -10.73
N ARG A 112 6.72 -6.09 -10.18
CA ARG A 112 7.32 -7.39 -10.45
C ARG A 112 7.47 -8.15 -9.14
N THR A 113 7.23 -9.43 -9.20
CA THR A 113 7.51 -10.35 -8.10
C THR A 113 8.61 -11.28 -8.54
N VAL A 114 9.65 -11.38 -7.74
CA VAL A 114 10.77 -12.31 -7.93
C VAL A 114 10.81 -13.22 -6.71
N GLN A 115 10.94 -14.51 -6.97
CA GLN A 115 11.19 -15.50 -5.94
C GLN A 115 12.62 -15.99 -6.12
N THR A 116 13.38 -16.02 -5.05
CA THR A 116 14.76 -16.51 -5.03
C THR A 116 15.02 -17.28 -3.74
N ASP A 117 16.03 -18.09 -3.76
CA ASP A 117 16.53 -18.85 -2.63
C ASP A 117 18.05 -18.66 -2.52
N MET A 118 18.58 -18.81 -1.33
CA MET A 118 20.02 -18.85 -1.05
C MET A 118 20.30 -19.89 0.03
N ASP A 119 21.40 -20.62 -0.17
CA ASP A 119 21.95 -21.49 0.84
C ASP A 119 23.06 -20.75 1.59
N PHE A 120 23.03 -20.86 2.91
CA PHE A 120 24.04 -20.28 3.78
C PHE A 120 24.72 -21.37 4.59
N ASP A 121 26.05 -21.38 4.57
CA ASP A 121 26.81 -22.24 5.47
C ASP A 121 26.82 -21.63 6.87
N VAL A 122 26.25 -22.35 7.81
CA VAL A 122 26.16 -21.97 9.22
C VAL A 122 26.89 -22.96 10.13
N SER A 123 27.73 -23.81 9.57
CA SER A 123 28.46 -24.89 10.29
C SER A 123 29.44 -24.35 11.32
N ASP A 124 29.88 -23.10 11.19
CA ASP A 124 30.77 -22.39 12.11
C ASP A 124 30.05 -21.69 13.28
N LYS A 125 28.72 -21.81 13.34
CA LYS A 125 27.89 -21.12 14.31
C LYS A 125 27.22 -22.07 15.28
N ASP A 126 27.54 -21.95 16.57
CA ASP A 126 26.89 -22.76 17.61
C ASP A 126 25.40 -22.42 17.76
N VAL A 127 25.03 -21.15 17.53
CA VAL A 127 23.64 -20.67 17.60
C VAL A 127 23.39 -19.61 16.52
N LEU A 128 22.30 -19.75 15.80
CA LEU A 128 21.83 -18.69 14.89
C LEU A 128 21.13 -17.60 15.69
N THR A 129 21.68 -16.39 15.62
CA THR A 129 21.07 -15.20 16.21
C THR A 129 20.13 -14.51 15.23
N ASN A 130 19.25 -13.66 15.75
CA ASN A 130 18.38 -12.84 14.90
C ASN A 130 19.18 -11.91 13.95
N GLU A 131 20.39 -11.51 14.33
CA GLU A 131 21.26 -10.72 13.47
C GLU A 131 21.76 -11.52 12.28
N HIS A 132 22.14 -12.79 12.50
CA HIS A 132 22.53 -13.70 11.41
C HIS A 132 21.37 -13.90 10.43
N ILE A 133 20.18 -14.20 10.93
CA ILE A 133 18.98 -14.37 10.10
C ILE A 133 18.71 -13.12 9.27
N ARG A 134 18.77 -11.94 9.89
CA ARG A 134 18.56 -10.69 9.20
C ARG A 134 19.59 -10.41 8.11
N SER A 135 20.86 -10.76 8.35
CA SER A 135 21.89 -10.64 7.31
C SER A 135 21.61 -11.54 6.12
N MET A 136 21.22 -12.78 6.36
CA MET A 136 20.83 -13.74 5.32
C MET A 136 19.62 -13.25 4.51
N GLU A 137 18.62 -12.65 5.17
CA GLU A 137 17.47 -12.04 4.51
C GLU A 137 17.90 -10.90 3.58
N ILE A 138 18.77 -10.02 4.06
CA ILE A 138 19.28 -8.89 3.27
C ILE A 138 20.06 -9.37 2.05
N GLU A 139 20.93 -10.36 2.20
CA GLU A 139 21.70 -10.92 1.08
C GLU A 139 20.78 -11.58 0.05
N THR A 140 19.74 -12.28 0.52
CA THR A 140 18.74 -12.91 -0.37
C THR A 140 17.93 -11.84 -1.14
N ILE A 141 17.57 -10.74 -0.49
CA ILE A 141 16.90 -9.60 -1.15
C ILE A 141 17.81 -8.97 -2.21
N GLN A 142 19.10 -8.81 -1.91
CA GLN A 142 20.06 -8.28 -2.88
C GLN A 142 20.20 -9.19 -4.11
N LYS A 143 20.23 -10.51 -3.91
CA LYS A 143 20.23 -11.49 -5.02
C LYS A 143 18.96 -11.36 -5.86
N ALA A 144 17.79 -11.24 -5.23
CA ALA A 144 16.54 -11.05 -5.95
C ALA A 144 16.54 -9.75 -6.77
N GLN A 145 17.10 -8.67 -6.22
CA GLN A 145 17.24 -7.39 -6.92
C GLN A 145 18.14 -7.53 -8.15
N GLN A 146 19.28 -8.20 -8.01
CA GLN A 146 20.20 -8.45 -9.11
C GLN A 146 19.54 -9.27 -10.23
N GLN A 147 18.83 -10.35 -9.88
CA GLN A 147 18.10 -11.15 -10.85
C GLN A 147 17.05 -10.34 -11.62
N LEU A 148 16.37 -9.41 -10.93
CA LEU A 148 15.38 -8.54 -11.57
C LEU A 148 16.03 -7.57 -12.53
N ASP A 149 17.16 -6.97 -12.17
CA ASP A 149 17.91 -6.02 -13.00
C ASP A 149 18.46 -6.71 -14.26
N GLU A 150 18.92 -7.96 -14.14
CA GLU A 150 19.40 -8.78 -15.27
C GLU A 150 18.27 -9.15 -16.24
N GLN A 151 17.05 -9.40 -15.73
CA GLN A 151 15.87 -9.76 -16.52
C GLN A 151 15.22 -8.54 -17.21
N CYS A 152 15.60 -7.31 -16.85
CA CYS A 152 15.00 -6.11 -17.40
C CYS A 152 15.63 -5.75 -18.75
N PRO A 153 14.85 -5.78 -19.84
CA PRO A 153 15.37 -5.46 -21.18
C PRO A 153 15.70 -3.97 -21.33
N ASN A 154 15.14 -3.13 -20.48
CA ASN A 154 15.34 -1.69 -20.52
C ASN A 154 16.27 -1.24 -19.39
N LYS A 155 17.53 -0.96 -19.73
CA LYS A 155 18.57 -0.50 -18.80
C LYS A 155 18.28 0.84 -18.12
N ASN A 156 17.25 1.56 -18.54
CA ASN A 156 16.84 2.82 -17.94
C ASN A 156 15.72 2.64 -16.87
N THR A 157 15.31 1.41 -16.62
CA THR A 157 14.30 1.12 -15.60
C THR A 157 14.98 0.62 -14.34
N THR A 158 14.76 1.29 -13.24
CA THR A 158 15.24 0.88 -11.91
C THR A 158 14.06 0.38 -11.09
N PHE A 159 14.18 -0.81 -10.52
CA PHE A 159 13.21 -1.36 -9.59
C PHE A 159 13.69 -1.19 -8.17
N TYR A 160 12.76 -0.97 -7.27
CA TYR A 160 13.01 -0.89 -5.84
C TYR A 160 12.16 -1.90 -5.11
N CYS A 161 12.76 -2.64 -4.17
CA CYS A 161 12.02 -3.53 -3.31
C CYS A 161 11.08 -2.72 -2.42
N VAL A 162 9.78 -2.92 -2.56
CA VAL A 162 8.74 -2.26 -1.75
C VAL A 162 8.19 -3.19 -0.66
N GLY A 163 8.52 -4.46 -0.71
CA GLY A 163 8.15 -5.45 0.28
C GLY A 163 8.70 -6.82 -0.05
N HIS A 164 8.89 -7.64 0.96
CA HIS A 164 9.31 -9.04 0.82
C HIS A 164 8.61 -9.90 1.87
N SER A 165 8.59 -11.19 1.62
CA SER A 165 8.14 -12.19 2.58
C SER A 165 9.02 -13.42 2.51
N ILE A 166 9.31 -14.01 3.65
CA ILE A 166 10.01 -15.28 3.74
C ILE A 166 9.00 -16.40 3.54
N ILE A 167 9.28 -17.29 2.60
CA ILE A 167 8.41 -18.43 2.30
C ILE A 167 8.82 -19.63 3.15
N LYS A 168 10.13 -19.81 3.33
CA LYS A 168 10.70 -20.94 4.08
C LYS A 168 12.14 -20.60 4.50
N TYR A 169 12.52 -21.08 5.68
CA TYR A 169 13.90 -21.22 6.11
C TYR A 169 14.36 -22.65 5.92
#